data_512254d2a56a442b8c8a04815054c5a1
#
_entry.id   512254d2a56a442b8c8a04815054c5a1
#
_cell.length_a   1.000
_cell.length_b   1.000
_cell.length_c   1.000
_cell.angle_alpha   90.00
_cell.angle_beta   90.00
_cell.angle_gamma   90.00
#
_symmetry.space_group_name_H-M   'P 1'
#
loop_
_entity.id
_entity.type
_entity.pdbx_description
1 polymer ?
#
loop_
_entity_poly.entity_id
_entity_poly.type
_entity_poly.pdbx_seq_one_letter_code
_entity_poly.pdbx_strand_id
1 'polypeptide(L)'
;MKKPYWLEKENLYKIMFESEHPTGRIFDLTLITAISLSIIISFVETIPSLAHTFKLVLEILEYLLTFFFTVEYIARVYCSPRPRDYVLSFFGIIDLLSTLPPYLSYFLPNARYMILLRSIRFIRIFRIFKLFSFINEGYMLMHSLQKSLTKISVYFLFVLILDICLGTLMFMVESGEPNTQFTDLATSVYWAIVTMTTVGYGDITPVTAVGRLLSAFVMLLGYTIIAVPTGIVTANIIDETKEKPKDGHCPRCDGMVRDEDRYCSHCGEKL
;
A
#
# COMPACT_ATOMS: atom_id res chain seq x y z
N MET A 1 -34.95 14.41 24.67
CA MET A 1 -33.88 15.18 24.06
C MET A 1 -33.67 14.63 22.66
N LYS A 2 -33.99 15.38 21.58
CA LYS A 2 -33.73 14.97 20.20
C LYS A 2 -32.20 14.92 20.03
N LYS A 3 -31.68 13.80 19.57
CA LYS A 3 -30.24 13.70 19.19
C LYS A 3 -29.95 14.77 18.15
N PRO A 4 -28.84 15.49 18.23
CA PRO A 4 -28.48 16.47 17.22
C PRO A 4 -28.37 15.79 15.84
N TYR A 5 -28.82 16.45 14.80
CA TYR A 5 -28.96 15.98 13.42
C TYR A 5 -27.70 15.27 12.86
N TRP A 6 -26.52 15.73 13.28
CA TRP A 6 -25.21 15.17 12.88
C TRP A 6 -24.80 13.90 13.65
N LEU A 7 -25.56 13.46 14.67
CA LEU A 7 -25.37 12.20 15.41
C LEU A 7 -26.29 11.07 14.93
N GLU A 8 -27.14 11.33 13.94
CA GLU A 8 -27.91 10.28 13.28
C GLU A 8 -26.97 9.42 12.39
N LYS A 9 -27.10 8.10 12.51
CA LYS A 9 -26.24 7.12 11.86
C LYS A 9 -26.10 7.35 10.35
N GLU A 10 -27.18 7.75 9.68
CA GLU A 10 -27.18 8.04 8.24
C GLU A 10 -26.40 9.30 7.87
N ASN A 11 -26.50 10.36 8.66
CA ASN A 11 -25.78 11.59 8.40
C ASN A 11 -24.27 11.45 8.66
N LEU A 12 -23.92 10.73 9.73
CA LEU A 12 -22.53 10.37 10.00
C LEU A 12 -21.94 9.50 8.88
N TYR A 13 -22.73 8.56 8.36
CA TYR A 13 -22.30 7.72 7.24
C TYR A 13 -22.00 8.58 5.99
N LYS A 14 -22.90 9.50 5.65
CA LYS A 14 -22.71 10.42 4.51
C LYS A 14 -21.47 11.29 4.67
N ILE A 15 -21.21 11.81 5.89
CA ILE A 15 -20.02 12.65 6.15
C ILE A 15 -18.72 11.84 6.04
N MET A 16 -18.73 10.56 6.46
CA MET A 16 -17.52 9.73 6.56
C MET A 16 -17.21 8.90 5.31
N PHE A 17 -18.22 8.62 4.47
CA PHE A 17 -18.08 7.73 3.31
C PHE A 17 -18.49 8.39 1.99
N GLU A 18 -19.20 9.54 2.01
CA GLU A 18 -19.64 10.25 0.81
C GLU A 18 -18.97 11.63 0.75
N SER A 19 -17.92 11.76 -0.06
CA SER A 19 -17.13 13.02 -0.20
C SER A 19 -17.85 14.09 -1.05
N GLU A 20 -19.08 13.86 -1.52
CA GLU A 20 -19.79 14.78 -2.38
C GLU A 20 -20.34 16.03 -1.64
N HIS A 21 -20.59 15.90 -0.33
CA HIS A 21 -21.07 17.00 0.51
C HIS A 21 -19.93 17.93 0.99
N PRO A 22 -20.16 19.24 1.13
CA PRO A 22 -19.14 20.18 1.61
C PRO A 22 -18.61 19.82 3.01
N THR A 23 -19.46 19.27 3.87
CA THR A 23 -19.06 18.76 5.21
C THR A 23 -18.15 17.53 5.12
N GLY A 24 -18.38 16.62 4.17
CA GLY A 24 -17.51 15.48 3.92
C GLY A 24 -16.12 15.92 3.44
N ARG A 25 -16.04 16.88 2.52
CA ARG A 25 -14.76 17.43 2.05
C ARG A 25 -13.93 18.06 3.16
N ILE A 26 -14.57 18.80 4.09
CA ILE A 26 -13.88 19.39 5.24
C ILE A 26 -13.35 18.28 6.16
N PHE A 27 -14.14 17.24 6.39
CA PHE A 27 -13.74 16.08 7.18
C PHE A 27 -12.55 15.36 6.54
N ASP A 28 -12.59 15.09 5.24
CA ASP A 28 -11.50 14.46 4.49
C ASP A 28 -10.22 15.31 4.54
N LEU A 29 -10.33 16.63 4.33
CA LEU A 29 -9.18 17.54 4.41
C LEU A 29 -8.57 17.56 5.81
N THR A 30 -9.41 17.53 6.85
CA THR A 30 -8.96 17.46 8.25
C THR A 30 -8.21 16.15 8.51
N LEU A 31 -8.73 15.03 8.02
CA LEU A 31 -8.08 13.73 8.15
C LEU A 31 -6.74 13.68 7.39
N ILE A 32 -6.71 14.15 6.13
CA ILE A 32 -5.48 14.22 5.34
C ILE A 32 -4.42 15.05 6.07
N THR A 33 -4.82 16.21 6.60
CA THR A 33 -3.92 17.10 7.35
C THR A 33 -3.41 16.41 8.63
N ALA A 34 -4.30 15.75 9.38
CA ALA A 34 -3.93 15.04 10.60
C ALA A 34 -2.99 13.85 10.32
N ILE A 35 -3.23 13.09 9.24
CA ILE A 35 -2.36 12.00 8.81
C ILE A 35 -0.98 12.54 8.42
N SER A 36 -0.93 13.58 7.58
CA SER A 36 0.31 14.20 7.14
C SER A 36 1.12 14.72 8.33
N LEU A 37 0.46 15.39 9.26
CA LEU A 37 1.10 15.89 10.48
C LEU A 37 1.66 14.75 11.34
N SER A 38 0.91 13.66 11.54
CA SER A 38 1.37 12.49 12.30
C SER A 38 2.58 11.82 11.64
N ILE A 39 2.62 11.75 10.31
CA ILE A 39 3.78 11.22 9.57
C ILE A 39 4.99 12.12 9.81
N ILE A 40 4.86 13.43 9.66
CA ILE A 40 5.94 14.39 9.88
C ILE A 40 6.48 14.28 11.33
N ILE A 41 5.60 14.21 12.32
CA ILE A 41 5.98 14.02 13.73
C ILE A 41 6.79 12.73 13.89
N SER A 42 6.32 11.63 13.28
CA SER A 42 7.02 10.34 13.35
C SER A 42 8.43 10.40 12.76
N PHE A 43 8.64 11.13 11.64
CA PHE A 43 9.98 11.36 11.11
C PHE A 43 10.84 12.21 12.02
N VAL A 44 10.31 13.31 12.54
CA VAL A 44 11.04 14.24 13.41
C VAL A 44 11.46 13.55 14.71
N GLU A 45 10.63 12.70 15.30
CA GLU A 45 10.96 11.94 16.52
C GLU A 45 12.16 10.99 16.35
N THR A 46 12.49 10.57 15.11
CA THR A 46 13.65 9.72 14.86
C THR A 46 14.98 10.45 14.97
N ILE A 47 14.98 11.79 15.00
CA ILE A 47 16.21 12.60 15.07
C ILE A 47 16.79 12.52 16.48
N PRO A 48 18.03 11.98 16.67
CA PRO A 48 18.60 11.79 18.00
C PRO A 48 18.92 13.10 18.74
N SER A 49 19.29 14.15 18.00
CA SER A 49 19.77 15.43 18.53
C SER A 49 18.69 16.39 19.03
N LEU A 50 17.41 15.99 19.02
CA LEU A 50 16.31 16.85 19.46
C LEU A 50 16.35 17.11 20.98
N ALA A 51 16.10 18.36 21.35
CA ALA A 51 15.95 18.78 22.75
C ALA A 51 14.82 17.99 23.44
N HIS A 52 15.03 17.61 24.70
CA HIS A 52 14.08 16.79 25.47
C HIS A 52 12.68 17.44 25.55
N THR A 53 12.61 18.75 25.74
CA THR A 53 11.35 19.51 25.80
C THR A 53 10.57 19.40 24.47
N PHE A 54 11.29 19.45 23.35
CA PHE A 54 10.64 19.34 22.04
C PHE A 54 10.10 17.93 21.77
N LYS A 55 10.84 16.89 22.21
CA LYS A 55 10.35 15.50 22.16
C LYS A 55 9.06 15.31 22.95
N LEU A 56 8.98 15.91 24.14
CA LEU A 56 7.76 15.84 24.97
C LEU A 56 6.55 16.47 24.26
N VAL A 57 6.74 17.61 23.60
CA VAL A 57 5.68 18.29 22.84
C VAL A 57 5.20 17.39 21.67
N LEU A 58 6.13 16.77 20.96
CA LEU A 58 5.80 15.85 19.87
C LEU A 58 5.04 14.62 20.39
N GLU A 59 5.45 14.04 21.51
CA GLU A 59 4.73 12.93 22.14
C GLU A 59 3.29 13.31 22.53
N ILE A 60 3.09 14.47 23.15
CA ILE A 60 1.74 14.94 23.51
C ILE A 60 0.88 15.11 22.26
N LEU A 61 1.42 15.72 21.21
CA LEU A 61 0.71 15.93 19.96
C LEU A 61 0.35 14.60 19.29
N GLU A 62 1.25 13.62 19.34
CA GLU A 62 1.02 12.29 18.81
C GLU A 62 -0.09 11.52 19.58
N TYR A 63 -0.15 11.67 20.91
CA TYR A 63 -1.27 11.10 21.69
C TYR A 63 -2.60 11.75 21.35
N LEU A 64 -2.63 13.06 21.12
CA LEU A 64 -3.85 13.77 20.68
C LEU A 64 -4.31 13.28 19.29
N LEU A 65 -3.38 13.14 18.35
CA LEU A 65 -3.69 12.61 17.02
C LEU A 65 -4.16 11.15 17.09
N THR A 66 -3.54 10.33 17.94
CA THR A 66 -3.97 8.94 18.13
C THR A 66 -5.37 8.86 18.71
N PHE A 67 -5.70 9.71 19.70
CA PHE A 67 -7.05 9.81 20.23
C PHE A 67 -8.05 10.22 19.15
N PHE A 68 -7.72 11.21 18.33
CA PHE A 68 -8.53 11.63 17.21
C PHE A 68 -8.79 10.47 16.21
N PHE A 69 -7.76 9.73 15.80
CA PHE A 69 -7.90 8.57 14.92
C PHE A 69 -8.67 7.41 15.56
N THR A 70 -8.58 7.25 16.87
CA THR A 70 -9.37 6.23 17.58
C THR A 70 -10.85 6.56 17.54
N VAL A 71 -11.20 7.82 17.82
CA VAL A 71 -12.60 8.29 17.74
C VAL A 71 -13.13 8.14 16.31
N GLU A 72 -12.33 8.50 15.31
CA GLU A 72 -12.66 8.35 13.90
C GLU A 72 -12.92 6.88 13.54
N TYR A 73 -12.02 5.97 13.94
CA TYR A 73 -12.18 4.53 13.69
C TYR A 73 -13.46 3.97 14.32
N ILE A 74 -13.71 4.30 15.59
CA ILE A 74 -14.94 3.87 16.31
C ILE A 74 -16.18 4.40 15.59
N ALA A 75 -16.15 5.65 15.14
CA ALA A 75 -17.26 6.26 14.42
C ALA A 75 -17.50 5.57 13.06
N ARG A 76 -16.45 5.23 12.30
CA ARG A 76 -16.58 4.46 11.07
C ARG A 76 -17.17 3.07 11.27
N VAL A 77 -16.70 2.36 12.30
CA VAL A 77 -17.24 1.04 12.66
C VAL A 77 -18.72 1.16 13.06
N TYR A 78 -19.07 2.19 13.84
CA TYR A 78 -20.45 2.42 14.27
C TYR A 78 -21.39 2.76 13.11
N CYS A 79 -20.95 3.57 12.17
CA CYS A 79 -21.75 4.02 11.03
C CYS A 79 -21.86 2.97 9.92
N SER A 80 -20.90 2.05 9.82
CA SER A 80 -20.92 1.03 8.79
C SER A 80 -22.18 0.16 8.85
N PRO A 81 -22.84 -0.13 7.70
CA PRO A 81 -23.98 -1.03 7.63
C PRO A 81 -23.64 -2.44 8.11
N ARG A 82 -22.41 -2.90 7.84
CA ARG A 82 -21.87 -4.20 8.23
C ARG A 82 -20.52 -4.02 8.95
N PRO A 83 -20.55 -3.79 10.28
CA PRO A 83 -19.34 -3.48 11.05
C PRO A 83 -18.24 -4.54 10.92
N ARG A 84 -18.62 -5.84 10.86
CA ARG A 84 -17.65 -6.95 10.73
C ARG A 84 -16.91 -6.93 9.40
N ASP A 85 -17.64 -6.65 8.31
CA ASP A 85 -17.06 -6.59 6.97
C ASP A 85 -16.12 -5.39 6.85
N TYR A 86 -16.44 -4.27 7.50
CA TYR A 86 -15.55 -3.11 7.55
C TYR A 86 -14.28 -3.41 8.35
N VAL A 87 -14.38 -3.96 9.55
CA VAL A 87 -13.21 -4.26 10.42
C VAL A 87 -12.26 -5.26 9.76
N LEU A 88 -12.78 -6.23 8.99
CA LEU A 88 -12.00 -7.22 8.25
C LEU A 88 -11.58 -6.74 6.86
N SER A 89 -12.04 -5.57 6.41
CA SER A 89 -11.60 -4.97 5.15
C SER A 89 -10.15 -4.48 5.25
N PHE A 90 -9.50 -4.33 4.09
CA PHE A 90 -8.14 -3.78 4.01
C PHE A 90 -8.01 -2.44 4.76
N PHE A 91 -8.93 -1.52 4.53
CA PHE A 91 -8.93 -0.20 5.18
C PHE A 91 -9.24 -0.28 6.67
N GLY A 92 -10.17 -1.12 7.08
CA GLY A 92 -10.48 -1.33 8.51
C GLY A 92 -9.32 -1.92 9.30
N ILE A 93 -8.55 -2.83 8.69
CA ILE A 93 -7.32 -3.39 9.28
C ILE A 93 -6.23 -2.31 9.39
N ILE A 94 -6.05 -1.47 8.36
CA ILE A 94 -5.09 -0.35 8.39
C ILE A 94 -5.47 0.64 9.49
N ASP A 95 -6.75 0.99 9.59
CA ASP A 95 -7.26 1.88 10.64
C ASP A 95 -6.97 1.32 12.04
N LEU A 96 -7.22 0.05 12.26
CA LEU A 96 -6.93 -0.63 13.52
C LEU A 96 -5.42 -0.63 13.81
N LEU A 97 -4.60 -1.09 12.86
CA LEU A 97 -3.14 -1.16 13.01
C LEU A 97 -2.52 0.21 13.30
N SER A 98 -3.06 1.26 12.69
CA SER A 98 -2.55 2.63 12.89
C SER A 98 -2.88 3.22 14.26
N THR A 99 -3.92 2.74 14.93
CA THR A 99 -4.33 3.20 16.27
C THR A 99 -3.79 2.34 17.40
N LEU A 100 -3.48 1.07 17.13
CA LEU A 100 -3.10 0.05 18.12
C LEU A 100 -1.80 0.33 18.93
N PRO A 101 -0.71 0.87 18.35
CA PRO A 101 0.61 0.93 19.01
C PRO A 101 0.65 1.59 20.38
N PRO A 102 0.02 2.77 20.63
CA PRO A 102 0.03 3.38 21.95
C PRO A 102 -0.67 2.55 23.02
N TYR A 103 -1.76 1.86 22.64
CA TYR A 103 -2.50 0.99 23.57
C TYR A 103 -1.67 -0.26 23.91
N LEU A 104 -0.99 -0.84 22.92
CA LEU A 104 -0.11 -2.00 23.16
C LEU A 104 1.03 -1.66 24.13
N SER A 105 1.60 -0.47 24.01
CA SER A 105 2.66 -0.01 24.93
C SER A 105 2.18 0.17 26.36
N TYR A 106 0.90 0.48 26.57
CA TYR A 106 0.30 0.60 27.89
C TYR A 106 0.06 -0.77 28.55
N PHE A 107 -0.31 -1.79 27.77
CA PHE A 107 -0.60 -3.13 28.31
C PHE A 107 0.65 -3.99 28.53
N LEU A 108 1.81 -3.63 27.99
CA LEU A 108 3.06 -4.38 28.07
C LEU A 108 4.18 -3.58 28.77
N PRO A 109 4.05 -3.25 30.08
CA PRO A 109 4.97 -2.34 30.78
C PRO A 109 6.33 -2.96 31.13
N ASN A 110 6.61 -4.23 30.81
CA ASN A 110 7.82 -4.92 31.21
C ASN A 110 9.05 -4.42 30.42
N ALA A 111 10.14 -4.10 31.15
CA ALA A 111 11.41 -3.63 30.60
C ALA A 111 12.01 -4.53 29.51
N ARG A 112 11.72 -5.85 29.58
CA ARG A 112 12.16 -6.85 28.58
C ARG A 112 11.59 -6.58 27.18
N TYR A 113 10.44 -5.90 27.07
CA TYR A 113 9.77 -5.59 25.80
C TYR A 113 9.98 -4.14 25.34
N MET A 114 10.77 -3.34 26.04
CA MET A 114 10.97 -1.90 25.71
C MET A 114 11.52 -1.70 24.28
N ILE A 115 12.40 -2.58 23.80
CA ILE A 115 12.94 -2.50 22.44
C ILE A 115 11.82 -2.83 21.42
N LEU A 116 11.02 -3.86 21.68
CA LEU A 116 9.88 -4.23 20.83
C LEU A 116 8.83 -3.12 20.81
N LEU A 117 8.52 -2.53 21.97
CA LEU A 117 7.54 -1.43 22.08
C LEU A 117 8.00 -0.19 21.31
N ARG A 118 9.31 0.10 21.31
CA ARG A 118 9.88 1.18 20.50
C ARG A 118 9.72 0.89 19.01
N SER A 119 9.93 -0.35 18.57
CA SER A 119 9.77 -0.77 17.18
C SER A 119 8.30 -0.78 16.77
N ILE A 120 7.38 -1.18 17.63
CA ILE A 120 5.93 -1.17 17.39
C ILE A 120 5.42 0.25 17.15
N ARG A 121 6.04 1.28 17.73
CA ARG A 121 5.67 2.69 17.45
C ARG A 121 5.78 3.02 15.95
N PHE A 122 6.69 2.41 15.21
CA PHE A 122 6.83 2.65 13.77
C PHE A 122 5.65 2.10 12.95
N ILE A 123 4.85 1.17 13.50
CA ILE A 123 3.64 0.66 12.82
C ILE A 123 2.65 1.81 12.53
N ARG A 124 2.67 2.89 13.31
CA ARG A 124 1.83 4.07 13.05
C ARG A 124 2.06 4.70 11.66
N ILE A 125 3.22 4.45 11.00
CA ILE A 125 3.47 4.93 9.63
C ILE A 125 2.46 4.37 8.63
N PHE A 126 1.85 3.21 8.92
CA PHE A 126 0.79 2.63 8.10
C PHE A 126 -0.45 3.52 7.99
N ARG A 127 -0.57 4.58 8.83
CA ARG A 127 -1.58 5.63 8.66
C ARG A 127 -1.55 6.27 7.28
N ILE A 128 -0.40 6.25 6.58
CA ILE A 128 -0.28 6.75 5.20
C ILE A 128 -1.26 6.03 4.27
N PHE A 129 -1.54 4.76 4.52
CA PHE A 129 -2.48 3.99 3.70
C PHE A 129 -3.95 4.45 3.85
N LYS A 130 -4.29 5.19 4.91
CA LYS A 130 -5.59 5.85 5.02
C LYS A 130 -5.82 6.86 3.90
N LEU A 131 -4.74 7.44 3.33
CA LEU A 131 -4.84 8.37 2.22
C LEU A 131 -5.44 7.72 0.97
N PHE A 132 -5.26 6.41 0.77
CA PHE A 132 -5.85 5.69 -0.36
C PHE A 132 -7.39 5.68 -0.34
N SER A 133 -8.01 5.78 0.85
CA SER A 133 -9.47 5.81 0.96
C SER A 133 -10.09 7.12 0.44
N PHE A 134 -9.30 8.19 0.30
CA PHE A 134 -9.75 9.49 -0.20
C PHE A 134 -9.61 9.65 -1.72
N ILE A 135 -9.01 8.65 -2.38
CA ILE A 135 -8.80 8.65 -3.82
C ILE A 135 -9.78 7.62 -4.40
N ASN A 136 -10.81 8.08 -5.13
CA ASN A 136 -11.79 7.19 -5.75
C ASN A 136 -11.12 6.14 -6.65
N GLU A 137 -10.06 6.54 -7.36
CA GLU A 137 -9.23 5.68 -8.17
C GLU A 137 -8.47 4.62 -7.34
N GLY A 138 -8.27 4.86 -6.04
CA GLY A 138 -7.61 3.92 -5.13
C GLY A 138 -8.38 2.61 -4.96
N TYR A 139 -9.70 2.67 -4.91
CA TYR A 139 -10.55 1.47 -4.86
C TYR A 139 -10.48 0.67 -6.17
N MET A 140 -10.53 1.36 -7.31
CA MET A 140 -10.39 0.75 -8.64
C MET A 140 -9.01 0.08 -8.78
N LEU A 141 -7.96 0.76 -8.35
CA LEU A 141 -6.60 0.24 -8.40
C LEU A 141 -6.44 -1.00 -7.50
N MET A 142 -7.00 -0.97 -6.29
CA MET A 142 -6.98 -2.09 -5.35
C MET A 142 -7.75 -3.30 -5.90
N HIS A 143 -8.90 -3.06 -6.53
CA HIS A 143 -9.70 -4.12 -7.13
C HIS A 143 -9.00 -4.76 -8.33
N SER A 144 -8.41 -3.95 -9.22
CA SER A 144 -7.61 -4.42 -10.35
C SER A 144 -6.38 -5.22 -9.88
N LEU A 145 -5.70 -4.77 -8.81
CA LEU A 145 -4.61 -5.50 -8.18
C LEU A 145 -5.08 -6.86 -7.62
N GLN A 146 -6.20 -6.89 -6.90
CA GLN A 146 -6.75 -8.13 -6.36
C GLN A 146 -7.10 -9.13 -7.46
N LYS A 147 -7.71 -8.69 -8.56
CA LYS A 147 -7.97 -9.53 -9.73
C LYS A 147 -6.68 -10.06 -10.38
N SER A 148 -5.60 -9.30 -10.28
CA SER A 148 -4.30 -9.63 -10.87
C SER A 148 -3.40 -10.47 -9.96
N LEU A 149 -3.69 -10.57 -8.65
CA LEU A 149 -2.81 -11.19 -7.65
C LEU A 149 -2.35 -12.59 -8.03
N THR A 150 -3.24 -13.43 -8.54
CA THR A 150 -2.88 -14.80 -8.93
C THR A 150 -1.85 -14.80 -10.07
N LYS A 151 -2.06 -13.96 -11.09
CA LYS A 151 -1.13 -13.85 -12.23
C LYS A 151 0.21 -13.29 -11.78
N ILE A 152 0.18 -12.26 -10.93
CA ILE A 152 1.38 -11.61 -10.38
C ILE A 152 2.15 -12.57 -9.47
N SER A 153 1.45 -13.35 -8.63
CA SER A 153 2.11 -14.32 -7.71
C SER A 153 2.80 -15.45 -8.47
N VAL A 154 2.16 -15.99 -9.51
CA VAL A 154 2.78 -17.01 -10.36
C VAL A 154 4.01 -16.44 -11.07
N TYR A 155 3.91 -15.22 -11.58
CA TYR A 155 5.03 -14.54 -12.21
C TYR A 155 6.18 -14.27 -11.23
N PHE A 156 5.87 -13.78 -10.02
CA PHE A 156 6.87 -13.53 -8.97
C PHE A 156 7.60 -14.83 -8.57
N LEU A 157 6.84 -15.94 -8.42
CA LEU A 157 7.43 -17.24 -8.15
C LEU A 157 8.38 -17.68 -9.27
N PHE A 158 8.00 -17.49 -10.52
CA PHE A 158 8.88 -17.77 -11.68
C PHE A 158 10.17 -16.96 -11.62
N VAL A 159 10.10 -15.65 -11.37
CA VAL A 159 11.28 -14.78 -11.25
C VAL A 159 12.15 -15.21 -10.09
N LEU A 160 11.56 -15.54 -8.93
CA LEU A 160 12.33 -16.03 -7.77
C LEU A 160 13.10 -17.32 -8.08
N ILE A 161 12.48 -18.28 -8.77
CA ILE A 161 13.14 -19.50 -9.20
C ILE A 161 14.29 -19.17 -10.17
N LEU A 162 14.07 -18.24 -11.08
CA LEU A 162 15.07 -17.80 -12.04
C LEU A 162 16.26 -17.13 -11.32
N ASP A 163 16.02 -16.28 -10.34
CA ASP A 163 17.06 -15.64 -9.52
C ASP A 163 17.89 -16.67 -8.74
N ILE A 164 17.25 -17.70 -8.17
CA ILE A 164 17.95 -18.79 -7.50
C ILE A 164 18.84 -19.55 -8.49
N CYS A 165 18.35 -19.87 -9.67
CA CYS A 165 19.12 -20.56 -10.70
C CYS A 165 20.30 -19.72 -11.18
N LEU A 166 20.09 -18.45 -11.50
CA LEU A 166 21.13 -17.56 -11.98
C LEU A 166 22.17 -17.23 -10.90
N GLY A 167 21.74 -17.04 -9.65
CA GLY A 167 22.63 -16.88 -8.52
C GLY A 167 23.49 -18.12 -8.29
N THR A 168 22.90 -19.33 -8.41
CA THR A 168 23.64 -20.59 -8.30
C THR A 168 24.67 -20.73 -9.42
N LEU A 169 24.31 -20.43 -10.66
CA LEU A 169 25.23 -20.43 -11.78
C LEU A 169 26.40 -19.46 -11.57
N MET A 170 26.11 -18.26 -11.09
CA MET A 170 27.15 -17.27 -10.78
C MET A 170 28.08 -17.76 -9.68
N PHE A 171 27.52 -18.36 -8.61
CA PHE A 171 28.31 -18.97 -7.55
C PHE A 171 29.26 -20.04 -8.09
N MET A 172 28.78 -20.94 -8.95
CA MET A 172 29.62 -21.97 -9.55
C MET A 172 30.77 -21.42 -10.41
N VAL A 173 30.54 -20.30 -11.10
CA VAL A 173 31.55 -19.64 -11.96
C VAL A 173 32.59 -18.87 -11.15
N GLU A 174 32.18 -18.23 -10.04
CA GLU A 174 33.00 -17.28 -9.28
C GLU A 174 33.66 -17.90 -8.03
N SER A 175 33.09 -18.95 -7.43
CA SER A 175 33.53 -19.49 -6.12
C SER A 175 34.97 -20.01 -6.09
N GLY A 176 35.59 -20.24 -7.24
CA GLY A 176 37.00 -20.68 -7.33
C GLY A 176 38.03 -19.56 -7.31
N GLU A 177 37.62 -18.30 -7.39
CA GLU A 177 38.53 -17.16 -7.53
C GLU A 177 38.92 -16.57 -6.16
N PRO A 178 40.22 -16.23 -5.95
CA PRO A 178 40.72 -15.80 -4.63
C PRO A 178 40.18 -14.43 -4.17
N ASN A 179 39.69 -13.60 -5.08
CA ASN A 179 39.18 -12.27 -4.78
C ASN A 179 37.67 -12.14 -5.01
N THR A 180 36.96 -13.25 -5.05
CA THR A 180 35.52 -13.24 -5.27
C THR A 180 34.73 -12.76 -4.05
N GLN A 181 33.66 -12.03 -4.31
CA GLN A 181 32.65 -11.63 -3.30
C GLN A 181 31.50 -12.65 -3.23
N PHE A 182 31.48 -13.64 -4.11
CA PHE A 182 30.48 -14.70 -4.15
C PHE A 182 30.87 -15.84 -3.16
N THR A 183 30.76 -15.53 -1.86
CA THR A 183 31.25 -16.42 -0.78
C THR A 183 30.33 -17.60 -0.49
N ASP A 184 29.05 -17.44 -0.77
CA ASP A 184 28.02 -18.44 -0.50
C ASP A 184 26.84 -18.27 -1.47
N LEU A 185 25.93 -19.25 -1.45
CA LEU A 185 24.78 -19.28 -2.35
C LEU A 185 23.77 -18.15 -2.04
N ALA A 186 23.58 -17.80 -0.77
CA ALA A 186 22.63 -16.75 -0.39
C ALA A 186 23.10 -15.36 -0.90
N THR A 187 24.40 -15.08 -0.77
CA THR A 187 25.06 -13.89 -1.32
C THR A 187 24.94 -13.83 -2.85
N SER A 188 25.07 -14.97 -3.51
CA SER A 188 24.95 -15.04 -4.97
C SER A 188 23.52 -14.86 -5.48
N VAL A 189 22.53 -15.39 -4.74
CA VAL A 189 21.10 -15.16 -5.03
C VAL A 189 20.73 -13.70 -4.76
N TYR A 190 21.23 -13.11 -3.67
CA TYR A 190 21.07 -11.68 -3.42
C TYR A 190 21.59 -10.83 -4.59
N TRP A 191 22.79 -11.13 -5.10
CA TRP A 191 23.33 -10.47 -6.29
C TRP A 191 22.41 -10.61 -7.50
N ALA A 192 21.87 -11.81 -7.75
CA ALA A 192 20.95 -12.06 -8.86
C ALA A 192 19.68 -11.19 -8.73
N ILE A 193 19.07 -11.14 -7.56
CA ILE A 193 17.89 -10.32 -7.29
C ILE A 193 18.22 -8.82 -7.52
N VAL A 194 19.33 -8.32 -6.97
CA VAL A 194 19.75 -6.91 -7.11
C VAL A 194 20.01 -6.55 -8.56
N THR A 195 20.58 -7.46 -9.33
CA THR A 195 20.89 -7.28 -10.75
C THR A 195 19.63 -7.38 -11.62
N MET A 196 18.80 -8.41 -11.39
CA MET A 196 17.58 -8.66 -12.15
C MET A 196 16.55 -7.53 -11.95
N THR A 197 16.44 -7.01 -10.73
CA THR A 197 15.57 -5.86 -10.41
C THR A 197 16.12 -4.51 -10.90
N THR A 198 17.28 -4.50 -11.55
CA THR A 198 17.96 -3.29 -12.07
C THR A 198 18.42 -2.30 -10.99
N VAL A 199 18.48 -2.71 -9.71
CA VAL A 199 18.97 -1.86 -8.60
C VAL A 199 20.48 -1.66 -8.70
N GLY A 200 21.27 -2.75 -8.81
CA GLY A 200 22.71 -2.73 -9.10
C GLY A 200 23.54 -1.96 -8.07
N TYR A 201 23.48 -2.32 -6.78
CA TYR A 201 24.28 -1.65 -5.73
C TYR A 201 25.79 -1.64 -6.02
N GLY A 202 26.31 -2.65 -6.75
CA GLY A 202 27.73 -2.77 -7.06
C GLY A 202 28.59 -3.25 -5.89
N ASP A 203 27.97 -3.67 -4.82
CA ASP A 203 28.61 -4.26 -3.63
C ASP A 203 29.16 -5.67 -3.90
N ILE A 204 28.57 -6.39 -4.84
CA ILE A 204 28.98 -7.71 -5.30
C ILE A 204 29.09 -7.67 -6.83
N THR A 205 30.28 -7.96 -7.35
CA THR A 205 30.55 -7.94 -8.80
C THR A 205 31.42 -9.10 -9.20
N PRO A 206 31.17 -9.74 -10.38
CA PRO A 206 31.99 -10.85 -10.86
C PRO A 206 33.37 -10.39 -11.27
N VAL A 207 34.38 -11.20 -10.94
CA VAL A 207 35.78 -10.97 -11.24
C VAL A 207 36.22 -11.72 -12.52
N THR A 208 35.58 -12.88 -12.82
CA THR A 208 35.90 -13.69 -13.99
C THR A 208 35.31 -13.10 -15.28
N ALA A 209 35.92 -13.42 -16.43
CA ALA A 209 35.40 -13.04 -17.74
C ALA A 209 34.04 -13.72 -18.03
N VAL A 210 33.88 -14.97 -17.60
CA VAL A 210 32.64 -15.74 -17.78
C VAL A 210 31.52 -15.15 -16.88
N GLY A 211 31.83 -14.82 -15.61
CA GLY A 211 30.91 -14.19 -14.72
C GLY A 211 30.42 -12.82 -15.21
N ARG A 212 31.32 -12.01 -15.81
CA ARG A 212 30.95 -10.73 -16.45
C ARG A 212 30.03 -10.92 -17.64
N LEU A 213 30.26 -11.94 -18.46
CA LEU A 213 29.40 -12.26 -19.60
C LEU A 213 28.00 -12.72 -19.10
N LEU A 214 27.98 -13.58 -18.09
CA LEU A 214 26.73 -14.01 -17.42
C LEU A 214 25.97 -12.82 -16.81
N SER A 215 26.68 -11.89 -16.15
CA SER A 215 26.08 -10.66 -15.64
C SER A 215 25.42 -9.82 -16.73
N ALA A 216 26.09 -9.63 -17.88
CA ALA A 216 25.49 -8.88 -18.98
C ALA A 216 24.19 -9.53 -19.47
N PHE A 217 24.16 -10.87 -19.55
CA PHE A 217 22.95 -11.61 -19.91
C PHE A 217 21.85 -11.43 -18.87
N VAL A 218 22.16 -11.53 -17.57
CA VAL A 218 21.20 -11.33 -16.47
C VAL A 218 20.62 -9.91 -16.48
N MET A 219 21.45 -8.89 -16.73
CA MET A 219 20.99 -7.48 -16.85
C MET A 219 19.99 -7.30 -17.99
N LEU A 220 20.24 -7.91 -19.15
CA LEU A 220 19.33 -7.86 -20.30
C LEU A 220 18.00 -8.59 -20.00
N LEU A 221 18.07 -9.74 -19.33
CA LEU A 221 16.87 -10.46 -18.86
C LEU A 221 16.06 -9.61 -17.89
N GLY A 222 16.70 -8.97 -16.90
CA GLY A 222 16.04 -8.12 -15.92
C GLY A 222 15.23 -7.01 -16.56
N TYR A 223 15.75 -6.36 -17.58
CA TYR A 223 15.04 -5.33 -18.32
C TYR A 223 13.74 -5.85 -18.97
N THR A 224 13.76 -7.04 -19.57
CA THR A 224 12.59 -7.62 -20.24
C THR A 224 11.55 -8.15 -19.23
N ILE A 225 12.02 -8.65 -18.10
CA ILE A 225 11.17 -9.22 -17.05
C ILE A 225 10.25 -8.15 -16.42
N ILE A 226 10.70 -6.92 -16.21
CA ILE A 226 9.91 -5.85 -15.58
C ILE A 226 8.67 -5.48 -16.43
N ALA A 227 8.73 -5.66 -17.74
CA ALA A 227 7.62 -5.33 -18.64
C ALA A 227 6.36 -6.18 -18.44
N VAL A 228 6.50 -7.43 -17.99
CA VAL A 228 5.37 -8.39 -17.90
C VAL A 228 4.35 -8.01 -16.79
N PRO A 229 4.73 -7.76 -15.52
CA PRO A 229 3.78 -7.33 -14.49
C PRO A 229 3.08 -6.02 -14.85
N THR A 230 3.83 -5.07 -15.43
CA THR A 230 3.28 -3.79 -15.87
C THR A 230 2.21 -4.01 -16.94
N GLY A 231 2.46 -4.88 -17.92
CA GLY A 231 1.50 -5.23 -18.96
C GLY A 231 0.23 -5.91 -18.39
N ILE A 232 0.38 -6.82 -17.43
CA ILE A 232 -0.75 -7.51 -16.79
C ILE A 232 -1.65 -6.53 -16.03
N VAL A 233 -1.06 -5.62 -15.23
CA VAL A 233 -1.81 -4.63 -14.47
C VAL A 233 -2.50 -3.65 -15.42
N THR A 234 -1.78 -3.14 -16.41
CA THR A 234 -2.34 -2.21 -17.42
C THR A 234 -3.51 -2.83 -18.18
N ALA A 235 -3.40 -4.08 -18.62
CA ALA A 235 -4.48 -4.77 -19.31
C ALA A 235 -5.74 -4.86 -18.45
N ASN A 236 -5.63 -5.22 -17.17
CA ASN A 236 -6.76 -5.31 -16.28
C ASN A 236 -7.40 -3.94 -15.96
N ILE A 237 -6.61 -2.87 -15.86
CA ILE A 237 -7.12 -1.50 -15.69
C ILE A 237 -7.91 -1.06 -16.93
N ILE A 238 -7.40 -1.37 -18.13
CA ILE A 238 -8.08 -1.05 -19.39
C ILE A 238 -9.39 -1.82 -19.51
N ASP A 239 -9.42 -3.08 -19.09
CA ASP A 239 -10.64 -3.91 -19.12
C ASP A 239 -11.70 -3.37 -18.15
N GLU A 240 -11.31 -2.93 -16.95
CA GLU A 240 -12.25 -2.29 -16.00
C GLU A 240 -12.80 -0.96 -16.52
N THR A 241 -11.97 -0.15 -17.20
CA THR A 241 -12.45 1.09 -17.82
C THR A 241 -13.33 0.86 -19.05
N LYS A 242 -13.28 -0.34 -19.61
CA LYS A 242 -14.12 -0.76 -20.73
C LYS A 242 -15.34 -1.58 -20.33
N GLU A 243 -15.56 -1.87 -19.03
CA GLU A 243 -16.80 -2.53 -18.61
C GLU A 243 -17.99 -1.66 -19.02
N LYS A 244 -18.55 -2.03 -20.18
CA LYS A 244 -19.83 -1.55 -20.66
C LYS A 244 -20.92 -1.95 -19.66
N PRO A 245 -22.03 -1.20 -19.56
CA PRO A 245 -23.18 -1.62 -18.77
C PRO A 245 -23.57 -3.05 -19.15
N LYS A 246 -23.48 -3.96 -18.20
CA LYS A 246 -23.65 -5.42 -18.42
C LYS A 246 -25.03 -5.83 -18.95
N ASP A 247 -26.00 -4.92 -18.94
CA ASP A 247 -27.41 -5.25 -19.18
C ASP A 247 -28.04 -4.48 -20.35
N GLY A 248 -27.27 -3.79 -21.18
CA GLY A 248 -27.85 -2.99 -22.28
C GLY A 248 -28.71 -1.80 -21.80
N HIS A 249 -28.54 -1.39 -20.52
CA HIS A 249 -29.24 -0.28 -19.92
C HIS A 249 -28.27 0.87 -19.59
N CYS A 250 -28.74 2.11 -19.77
CA CYS A 250 -27.96 3.30 -19.43
C CYS A 250 -27.80 3.47 -17.92
N PRO A 251 -26.58 3.69 -17.40
CA PRO A 251 -26.35 3.82 -15.96
C PRO A 251 -27.03 5.06 -15.34
N ARG A 252 -27.43 6.05 -16.15
CA ARG A 252 -28.06 7.28 -15.67
C ARG A 252 -29.58 7.24 -15.71
N CYS A 253 -30.18 6.69 -16.77
CA CYS A 253 -31.63 6.77 -16.96
C CYS A 253 -32.29 5.40 -17.12
N ASP A 254 -31.53 4.30 -17.00
CA ASP A 254 -31.99 2.93 -17.19
C ASP A 254 -32.64 2.63 -18.55
N GLY A 255 -32.53 3.57 -19.50
CA GLY A 255 -33.00 3.39 -20.88
C GLY A 255 -32.18 2.34 -21.62
N MET A 256 -32.84 1.55 -22.46
CA MET A 256 -32.19 0.50 -23.24
C MET A 256 -31.20 1.11 -24.24
N VAL A 257 -29.94 0.63 -24.23
CA VAL A 257 -28.84 1.08 -25.08
C VAL A 257 -28.23 -0.10 -25.83
N ARG A 258 -27.76 0.13 -27.06
CA ARG A 258 -27.08 -0.89 -27.85
C ARG A 258 -25.60 -0.93 -27.53
N ASP A 259 -24.99 -2.08 -27.69
CA ASP A 259 -23.54 -2.28 -27.48
C ASP A 259 -22.64 -1.36 -28.33
N GLU A 260 -23.18 -0.82 -29.42
CA GLU A 260 -22.49 0.05 -30.37
C GLU A 260 -22.65 1.54 -30.02
N ASP A 261 -23.59 1.88 -29.13
CA ASP A 261 -23.90 3.27 -28.80
C ASP A 261 -22.80 3.89 -27.95
N ARG A 262 -22.28 5.05 -28.37
CA ARG A 262 -21.32 5.83 -27.61
C ARG A 262 -21.99 6.79 -26.62
N TYR A 263 -23.27 7.06 -26.82
CA TYR A 263 -24.08 7.95 -25.99
C TYR A 263 -25.49 7.37 -25.88
N CYS A 264 -26.10 7.50 -24.72
CA CYS A 264 -27.48 7.09 -24.52
C CYS A 264 -28.43 7.92 -25.37
N SER A 265 -29.26 7.26 -26.18
CA SER A 265 -30.29 7.91 -27.01
C SER A 265 -31.40 8.59 -26.20
N HIS A 266 -31.58 8.21 -24.92
CA HIS A 266 -32.61 8.76 -24.04
C HIS A 266 -32.16 9.99 -23.25
N CYS A 267 -30.93 10.00 -22.70
CA CYS A 267 -30.47 11.06 -21.80
C CYS A 267 -29.18 11.75 -22.24
N GLY A 268 -28.53 11.29 -23.31
CA GLY A 268 -27.29 11.86 -23.82
C GLY A 268 -26.04 11.51 -22.98
N GLU A 269 -26.19 10.65 -21.98
CA GLU A 269 -25.04 10.20 -21.18
C GLU A 269 -24.05 9.42 -22.04
N LYS A 270 -22.77 9.60 -21.81
CA LYS A 270 -21.70 8.85 -22.47
C LYS A 270 -21.68 7.44 -21.90
N LEU A 271 -21.73 6.43 -22.75
CA LEU A 271 -21.76 5.00 -22.42
C LEU A 271 -20.37 4.37 -22.49
#